data_8298ffa42faac1f5136d52b9b441a4d6
#
_entry.id   8298ffa42faac1f5136d52b9b441a4d6
#
_cell.length_a   1.000
_cell.length_b   1.000
_cell.length_c   1.000
_cell.angle_alpha   90.00
_cell.angle_beta   90.00
_cell.angle_gamma   90.00
#
_symmetry.space_group_name_H-M   'P 1'
#
loop_
_entity.id
_entity.type
_entity.pdbx_description
1 polymer ?
#
loop_
_entity_poly.entity_id
_entity_poly.type
_entity_poly.pdbx_seq_one_letter_code
_entity_poly.pdbx_strand_id
1 'polypeptide(L)'
;MVVMGSNGSQIPEDYLENGSMFEHLHRGRIPFRNYGEGFEFPDNDEGPMANRSGAYTKVNYPMPKVLFENTDFDYPAYNNNIPDIARADWFVEDIEQYRQEHQGALPRFINLAICNDHGAGANPQRGYPYVASYMADNDLALGRIVAYLSRQPEWKQMAIFVTQDDSGGDNDSIDRHRSFVLCISPWAKRGYVSHQHTSIMSIIRTIYRLHGLPPNNLYDATANDLSDMFTERPDFSPYFAVPSDPRVFKPEDTFDPTDPKFERRRSEGPQTKLDDPEFVESLRDKDEKK
;
A
#
# COMPACT_ATOMS: atom_id res chain seq x y z
N MET A 1 17.59 -2.89 0.04
CA MET A 1 16.98 -2.11 1.13
C MET A 1 15.87 -2.95 1.67
N VAL A 2 15.95 -3.31 2.89
CA VAL A 2 14.82 -3.89 3.57
C VAL A 2 13.96 -2.69 4.00
N VAL A 3 12.82 -2.48 3.34
CA VAL A 3 11.73 -1.78 3.98
C VAL A 3 11.34 -2.72 5.11
N MET A 4 11.40 -2.25 6.32
CA MET A 4 11.08 -3.08 7.47
C MET A 4 9.57 -3.27 7.48
N GLY A 5 9.12 -4.35 6.83
CA GLY A 5 7.75 -4.80 6.93
C GLY A 5 7.50 -5.56 8.22
N SER A 6 6.25 -5.87 8.48
CA SER A 6 5.83 -6.75 9.58
C SER A 6 6.62 -8.07 9.60
N ASN A 7 7.13 -8.47 8.45
CA ASN A 7 8.01 -9.62 8.24
C ASN A 7 9.51 -9.23 8.15
N GLY A 8 9.94 -8.21 8.87
CA GLY A 8 11.34 -7.77 8.90
C GLY A 8 12.31 -8.93 9.16
N SER A 9 13.48 -8.87 8.52
CA SER A 9 14.49 -9.92 8.67
C SER A 9 15.01 -10.00 10.11
N GLN A 10 15.23 -11.22 10.57
CA GLN A 10 15.94 -11.49 11.84
C GLN A 10 17.46 -11.55 11.65
N ILE A 11 17.94 -11.35 10.44
CA ILE A 11 19.37 -11.41 10.10
C ILE A 11 19.92 -9.98 10.07
N PRO A 12 20.85 -9.60 10.97
CA PRO A 12 21.38 -8.24 11.04
C PRO A 12 22.02 -7.75 9.75
N GLU A 13 22.58 -8.65 8.94
CA GLU A 13 23.22 -8.36 7.67
C GLU A 13 22.27 -7.88 6.58
N ASP A 14 20.96 -8.11 6.75
CA ASP A 14 19.95 -7.61 5.82
C ASP A 14 19.64 -6.12 6.04
N TYR A 15 20.12 -5.54 7.13
CA TYR A 15 19.95 -4.13 7.43
C TYR A 15 21.16 -3.30 6.96
N LEU A 16 20.87 -2.15 6.38
CA LEU A 16 21.90 -1.27 5.86
C LEU A 16 22.73 -0.63 6.98
N GLU A 17 24.05 -0.49 6.76
CA GLU A 17 24.96 0.19 7.71
C GLU A 17 24.52 1.63 8.03
N ASN A 18 23.95 2.34 7.06
CA ASN A 18 23.42 3.68 7.24
C ASN A 18 22.03 3.70 7.92
N GLY A 19 21.49 2.55 8.28
CA GLY A 19 20.17 2.41 8.86
C GLY A 19 19.03 2.51 7.84
N SER A 20 17.82 2.35 8.34
CA SER A 20 16.58 2.40 7.60
C SER A 20 16.18 3.84 7.22
N MET A 21 15.10 3.96 6.47
CA MET A 21 14.44 5.25 6.19
C MET A 21 14.06 5.97 7.49
N PHE A 22 13.57 5.26 8.49
CA PHE A 22 13.13 5.85 9.76
C PHE A 22 14.29 6.47 10.55
N GLU A 23 15.44 5.80 10.58
CA GLU A 23 16.66 6.35 11.20
C GLU A 23 17.18 7.56 10.42
N HIS A 24 17.06 7.56 9.08
CA HIS A 24 17.44 8.69 8.27
C HIS A 24 16.53 9.91 8.50
N LEU A 25 15.22 9.71 8.57
CA LEU A 25 14.26 10.75 8.96
C LEU A 25 14.59 11.32 10.35
N HIS A 26 14.89 10.45 11.31
CA HIS A 26 15.26 10.86 12.66
C HIS A 26 16.53 11.70 12.68
N ARG A 27 17.59 11.28 11.98
CA ARG A 27 18.83 12.09 11.81
C ARG A 27 18.54 13.44 11.20
N GLY A 28 17.61 13.49 10.25
CA GLY A 28 17.11 14.72 9.62
C GLY A 28 16.16 15.54 10.48
N ARG A 29 15.86 15.10 11.70
CA ARG A 29 14.90 15.74 12.61
C ARG A 29 13.50 15.88 12.01
N ILE A 30 13.07 14.89 11.26
CA ILE A 30 11.73 14.78 10.72
C ILE A 30 10.89 13.96 11.69
N PRO A 31 9.92 14.54 12.40
CA PRO A 31 9.00 13.79 13.25
C PRO A 31 8.17 12.84 12.39
N PHE A 32 8.05 11.59 12.82
CA PHE A 32 7.24 10.60 12.12
C PHE A 32 6.40 9.77 13.07
N ARG A 33 5.38 9.10 12.53
CA ARG A 33 4.54 8.12 13.21
C ARG A 33 4.39 6.89 12.32
N ASN A 34 4.46 5.72 12.91
CA ASN A 34 4.41 4.44 12.22
C ASN A 34 3.21 3.61 12.68
N TYR A 35 2.50 3.03 11.72
CA TYR A 35 1.32 2.21 11.88
C TYR A 35 1.47 0.91 11.08
N GLY A 36 1.73 -0.20 11.76
CA GLY A 36 1.73 -1.54 11.20
C GLY A 36 3.08 -2.07 10.73
N GLU A 37 4.14 -1.25 10.72
CA GLU A 37 5.47 -1.65 10.24
C GLU A 37 6.36 -2.10 11.40
N GLY A 38 7.08 -3.22 11.22
CA GLY A 38 8.10 -3.70 12.15
C GLY A 38 7.57 -4.45 13.37
N PHE A 39 6.29 -4.77 13.44
CA PHE A 39 5.71 -5.57 14.50
C PHE A 39 4.55 -6.44 14.01
N GLU A 40 4.24 -7.47 14.75
CA GLU A 40 3.15 -8.40 14.51
C GLU A 40 2.44 -8.76 15.81
N PHE A 41 1.20 -9.22 15.68
CA PHE A 41 0.55 -9.93 16.76
C PHE A 41 0.86 -11.43 16.63
N PRO A 42 1.03 -12.19 17.73
CA PRO A 42 1.15 -13.64 17.66
C PRO A 42 -0.09 -14.24 16.96
N ASP A 43 0.14 -15.26 16.13
CA ASP A 43 -0.90 -16.01 15.41
C ASP A 43 -1.82 -15.12 14.55
N ASN A 44 -1.26 -14.15 13.86
CA ASN A 44 -1.98 -13.03 13.28
C ASN A 44 -2.47 -13.25 11.85
N ASP A 45 -2.03 -14.22 11.10
CA ASP A 45 -2.40 -14.35 9.68
C ASP A 45 -3.89 -14.59 9.50
N GLU A 46 -4.50 -15.45 10.34
CA GLU A 46 -5.93 -15.74 10.30
C GLU A 46 -6.54 -15.94 11.70
N GLY A 47 -5.83 -15.53 12.73
CA GLY A 47 -6.20 -15.68 14.12
C GLY A 47 -7.46 -14.89 14.52
N PRO A 48 -7.93 -15.03 15.76
CA PRO A 48 -9.03 -14.21 16.25
C PRO A 48 -8.68 -12.73 16.17
N MET A 49 -9.67 -11.89 15.92
CA MET A 49 -9.50 -10.43 15.85
C MET A 49 -8.77 -9.95 17.10
N ALA A 50 -7.58 -9.36 16.92
CA ALA A 50 -6.85 -8.74 18.00
C ALA A 50 -7.71 -7.62 18.60
N ASN A 51 -7.79 -7.60 19.91
CA ASN A 51 -8.49 -6.54 20.59
C ASN A 51 -7.44 -5.63 21.23
N ARG A 52 -7.69 -4.32 21.14
CA ARG A 52 -6.82 -3.25 21.62
C ARG A 52 -6.30 -3.43 23.03
N SER A 53 -7.09 -4.02 23.90
CA SER A 53 -6.85 -4.05 25.35
C SER A 53 -6.12 -5.29 25.83
N GLY A 54 -5.29 -5.92 25.05
CA GLY A 54 -4.57 -7.09 25.53
C GLY A 54 -3.84 -7.89 24.47
N ALA A 55 -3.72 -7.32 23.30
CA ALA A 55 -2.93 -7.94 22.24
C ALA A 55 -1.46 -7.94 22.64
N TYR A 56 -0.89 -9.11 22.71
CA TYR A 56 0.54 -9.29 22.86
C TYR A 56 1.20 -8.98 21.53
N THR A 57 2.05 -7.97 21.49
CA THR A 57 2.79 -7.59 20.27
C THR A 57 4.14 -8.29 20.23
N LYS A 58 4.46 -8.84 19.08
CA LYS A 58 5.79 -9.35 18.75
C LYS A 58 6.50 -8.32 17.90
N VAL A 59 7.59 -7.77 18.38
CA VAL A 59 8.45 -6.86 17.64
C VAL A 59 9.38 -7.66 16.75
N ASN A 60 9.47 -7.32 15.47
CA ASN A 60 10.43 -7.92 14.55
C ASN A 60 11.86 -7.50 14.96
N TYR A 61 12.73 -8.47 15.08
CA TYR A 61 14.10 -8.23 15.49
C TYR A 61 15.02 -8.19 14.25
N PRO A 62 16.02 -7.30 14.21
CA PRO A 62 16.25 -6.17 15.12
C PRO A 62 15.43 -4.94 14.69
N MET A 63 14.49 -4.52 15.51
CA MET A 63 13.75 -3.28 15.27
C MET A 63 14.56 -2.07 15.75
N PRO A 64 14.82 -1.05 14.92
CA PRO A 64 15.51 0.16 15.36
C PRO A 64 14.76 0.86 16.49
N LYS A 65 15.51 1.32 17.50
CA LYS A 65 14.93 2.02 18.65
C LYS A 65 14.05 3.20 18.21
N VAL A 66 14.48 3.96 17.23
CA VAL A 66 13.75 5.13 16.73
C VAL A 66 12.42 4.76 16.10
N LEU A 67 12.33 3.60 15.42
CA LEU A 67 11.07 3.10 14.89
C LEU A 67 10.16 2.68 16.04
N PHE A 68 10.68 1.91 17.00
CA PHE A 68 9.93 1.48 18.19
C PHE A 68 9.29 2.65 18.94
N GLU A 69 10.06 3.71 19.20
CA GLU A 69 9.60 4.88 19.96
C GLU A 69 8.55 5.72 19.20
N ASN A 70 8.39 5.55 17.90
CA ASN A 70 7.44 6.28 17.06
C ASN A 70 6.34 5.39 16.45
N THR A 71 6.18 4.17 16.97
CA THR A 71 5.17 3.21 16.51
C THR A 71 3.96 3.22 17.44
N ASP A 72 2.77 3.21 16.84
CA ASP A 72 1.53 2.88 17.54
C ASP A 72 1.37 1.35 17.60
N PHE A 73 1.60 0.77 18.80
CA PHE A 73 1.45 -0.67 19.00
C PHE A 73 0.01 -1.12 19.26
N ASP A 74 -0.93 -0.19 19.40
CA ASP A 74 -2.36 -0.50 19.45
C ASP A 74 -2.97 -0.62 18.05
N TYR A 75 -2.27 -0.09 17.03
CA TYR A 75 -2.68 -0.23 15.64
C TYR A 75 -2.59 -1.69 15.19
N PRO A 76 -3.65 -2.26 14.58
CA PRO A 76 -3.62 -3.65 14.16
C PRO A 76 -2.61 -3.87 13.03
N ALA A 77 -1.59 -4.66 13.33
CA ALA A 77 -0.64 -5.14 12.33
C ALA A 77 -1.32 -6.04 11.28
N TYR A 78 -0.55 -6.73 10.47
CA TYR A 78 -1.07 -7.64 9.45
C TYR A 78 -1.99 -8.72 10.05
N ASN A 79 -3.24 -8.70 9.69
CA ASN A 79 -4.25 -9.71 9.98
C ASN A 79 -5.49 -9.48 9.12
N ASN A 80 -5.77 -10.33 8.13
CA ASN A 80 -6.91 -10.21 7.25
C ASN A 80 -8.28 -10.42 7.93
N ASN A 81 -8.30 -10.87 9.19
CA ASN A 81 -9.54 -10.94 9.98
C ASN A 81 -9.94 -9.60 10.60
N ILE A 82 -9.06 -8.59 10.52
CA ILE A 82 -9.36 -7.24 11.01
C ILE A 82 -9.68 -6.36 9.81
N PRO A 83 -10.88 -5.77 9.74
CA PRO A 83 -11.23 -4.88 8.65
C PRO A 83 -10.28 -3.69 8.52
N ASP A 84 -9.89 -3.34 7.30
CA ASP A 84 -9.08 -2.14 7.07
C ASP A 84 -9.85 -0.86 7.37
N ILE A 85 -11.19 -0.87 7.24
CA ILE A 85 -12.01 0.25 7.73
C ILE A 85 -11.85 0.48 9.23
N ALA A 86 -11.62 -0.57 10.04
CA ALA A 86 -11.29 -0.42 11.45
C ALA A 86 -9.87 0.14 11.65
N ARG A 87 -8.91 -0.26 10.79
CA ARG A 87 -7.57 0.35 10.78
C ARG A 87 -7.62 1.84 10.47
N ALA A 88 -8.46 2.24 9.52
CA ALA A 88 -8.67 3.65 9.22
C ALA A 88 -9.22 4.43 10.41
N ASP A 89 -10.17 3.85 11.15
CA ASP A 89 -10.75 4.47 12.34
C ASP A 89 -9.70 4.59 13.47
N TRP A 90 -8.89 3.56 13.69
CA TRP A 90 -7.78 3.59 14.68
C TRP A 90 -6.71 4.61 14.31
N PHE A 91 -6.34 4.67 13.04
CA PHE A 91 -5.40 5.69 12.57
C PHE A 91 -5.91 7.10 12.88
N VAL A 92 -7.18 7.39 12.59
CA VAL A 92 -7.77 8.71 12.85
C VAL A 92 -7.77 9.01 14.35
N GLU A 93 -8.08 8.03 15.19
CA GLU A 93 -8.11 8.20 16.65
C GLU A 93 -6.72 8.51 17.21
N ASP A 94 -5.69 7.72 16.86
CA ASP A 94 -4.31 7.96 17.33
C ASP A 94 -3.75 9.27 16.79
N ILE A 95 -4.00 9.60 15.53
CA ILE A 95 -3.45 10.83 14.94
C ILE A 95 -4.11 12.10 15.56
N GLU A 96 -5.37 12.04 15.95
CA GLU A 96 -6.02 13.12 16.70
C GLU A 96 -5.47 13.24 18.12
N GLN A 97 -5.15 12.14 18.79
CA GLN A 97 -4.44 12.17 20.06
C GLN A 97 -3.04 12.74 19.91
N TYR A 98 -2.28 12.30 18.90
CA TYR A 98 -0.97 12.86 18.58
C TYR A 98 -1.02 14.38 18.39
N ARG A 99 -2.01 14.89 17.66
CA ARG A 99 -2.21 16.34 17.48
C ARG A 99 -2.44 17.09 18.79
N GLN A 100 -3.23 16.51 19.71
CA GLN A 100 -3.46 17.12 21.02
C GLN A 100 -2.16 17.25 21.82
N GLU A 101 -1.30 16.25 21.73
CA GLU A 101 0.00 16.22 22.42
C GLU A 101 1.05 17.12 21.76
N HIS A 102 0.89 17.44 20.45
CA HIS A 102 1.84 18.17 19.63
C HIS A 102 1.31 19.53 19.13
N GLN A 103 0.54 20.23 19.94
CA GLN A 103 0.05 21.59 19.66
C GLN A 103 -0.76 21.70 18.36
N GLY A 104 -1.47 20.66 17.98
CA GLY A 104 -2.31 20.59 16.79
C GLY A 104 -1.58 20.19 15.50
N ALA A 105 -0.28 19.91 15.56
CA ALA A 105 0.49 19.53 14.38
C ALA A 105 0.41 18.01 14.09
N LEU A 106 0.38 17.65 12.81
CA LEU A 106 0.62 16.27 12.36
C LEU A 106 2.13 15.95 12.38
N PRO A 107 2.52 14.67 12.49
CA PRO A 107 3.89 14.28 12.18
C PRO A 107 4.20 14.61 10.72
N ARG A 108 5.44 14.96 10.43
CA ARG A 108 5.84 15.34 9.06
C ARG A 108 5.94 14.17 8.11
N PHE A 109 6.06 12.97 8.64
CA PHE A 109 6.00 11.74 7.87
C PHE A 109 5.12 10.72 8.61
N ILE A 110 4.26 10.05 7.88
CA ILE A 110 3.39 8.99 8.37
C ILE A 110 3.63 7.77 7.50
N ASN A 111 3.98 6.64 8.12
CA ASN A 111 4.00 5.33 7.51
C ASN A 111 2.77 4.56 7.99
N LEU A 112 1.98 4.03 7.07
CA LEU A 112 0.74 3.34 7.42
C LEU A 112 0.52 2.15 6.50
N ALA A 113 0.31 0.98 7.10
CA ALA A 113 -0.03 -0.25 6.41
C ALA A 113 -1.52 -0.57 6.56
N ILE A 114 -2.17 -0.88 5.45
CA ILE A 114 -3.49 -1.53 5.37
C ILE A 114 -3.30 -2.79 4.54
N CYS A 115 -3.86 -3.93 4.95
CA CYS A 115 -3.40 -5.23 4.47
C CYS A 115 -4.46 -6.10 3.79
N ASN A 116 -5.72 -5.66 3.71
CA ASN A 116 -6.77 -6.51 3.15
C ASN A 116 -6.71 -6.62 1.62
N ASP A 117 -5.89 -5.82 0.94
CA ASP A 117 -5.55 -6.03 -0.48
C ASP A 117 -4.79 -7.34 -0.73
N HIS A 118 -4.09 -7.89 0.28
CA HIS A 118 -3.51 -9.23 0.21
C HIS A 118 -4.59 -10.30 -0.09
N GLY A 119 -5.81 -10.06 0.40
CA GLY A 119 -6.90 -11.01 0.27
C GLY A 119 -6.69 -12.27 1.13
N ALA A 120 -7.79 -12.92 1.43
CA ALA A 120 -7.82 -14.23 2.07
C ALA A 120 -8.91 -15.06 1.42
N GLY A 121 -9.02 -16.34 1.77
CA GLY A 121 -10.14 -17.17 1.35
C GLY A 121 -11.47 -16.58 1.81
N ALA A 122 -12.52 -16.75 1.02
CA ALA A 122 -13.85 -16.24 1.35
C ALA A 122 -14.28 -16.69 2.77
N ASN A 123 -14.73 -15.73 3.57
CA ASN A 123 -15.17 -15.95 4.94
C ASN A 123 -16.48 -15.20 5.22
N PRO A 124 -17.65 -15.75 4.79
CA PRO A 124 -18.94 -15.09 4.96
C PRO A 124 -19.32 -14.83 6.42
N GLN A 125 -18.85 -15.67 7.34
CA GLN A 125 -19.12 -15.52 8.77
C GLN A 125 -18.46 -14.28 9.37
N ARG A 126 -17.42 -13.77 8.72
CA ARG A 126 -16.70 -12.55 9.11
C ARG A 126 -17.03 -11.34 8.23
N GLY A 127 -18.03 -11.45 7.37
CA GLY A 127 -18.44 -10.36 6.49
C GLY A 127 -17.68 -10.28 5.17
N TYR A 128 -16.83 -11.28 4.85
CA TYR A 128 -16.09 -11.35 3.59
C TYR A 128 -16.54 -12.55 2.75
N PRO A 129 -17.72 -12.51 2.14
CA PRO A 129 -18.25 -13.62 1.36
C PRO A 129 -17.43 -13.93 0.10
N TYR A 130 -16.60 -12.98 -0.35
CA TYR A 130 -15.74 -13.10 -1.54
C TYR A 130 -14.32 -12.57 -1.26
N VAL A 131 -13.35 -12.96 -2.07
CA VAL A 131 -12.03 -12.30 -2.07
C VAL A 131 -12.15 -10.81 -2.41
N ALA A 132 -13.04 -10.46 -3.34
CA ALA A 132 -13.34 -9.07 -3.67
C ALA A 132 -13.85 -8.23 -2.49
N SER A 133 -14.41 -8.86 -1.46
CA SER A 133 -14.84 -8.15 -0.25
C SER A 133 -13.69 -7.54 0.53
N TYR A 134 -12.57 -8.26 0.59
CA TYR A 134 -11.34 -7.75 1.22
C TYR A 134 -10.77 -6.56 0.45
N MET A 135 -10.74 -6.65 -0.88
CA MET A 135 -10.29 -5.54 -1.73
C MET A 135 -11.17 -4.30 -1.57
N ALA A 136 -12.48 -4.50 -1.48
CA ALA A 136 -13.43 -3.40 -1.30
C ALA A 136 -13.33 -2.76 0.09
N ASP A 137 -13.00 -3.53 1.12
CA ASP A 137 -12.74 -3.03 2.47
C ASP A 137 -11.45 -2.18 2.50
N ASN A 138 -10.37 -2.67 1.90
CA ASN A 138 -9.10 -1.95 1.75
C ASN A 138 -9.29 -0.63 0.99
N ASP A 139 -9.96 -0.66 -0.17
CA ASP A 139 -10.22 0.53 -0.99
C ASP A 139 -11.04 1.59 -0.22
N LEU A 140 -12.08 1.17 0.50
CA LEU A 140 -12.87 2.08 1.33
C LEU A 140 -12.06 2.66 2.48
N ALA A 141 -11.19 1.87 3.11
CA ALA A 141 -10.30 2.33 4.18
C ALA A 141 -9.33 3.40 3.66
N LEU A 142 -8.68 3.14 2.52
CA LEU A 142 -7.86 4.14 1.85
C LEU A 142 -8.65 5.42 1.56
N GLY A 143 -9.85 5.28 1.00
CA GLY A 143 -10.74 6.42 0.72
C GLY A 143 -11.06 7.24 1.98
N ARG A 144 -11.31 6.60 3.13
CA ARG A 144 -11.57 7.27 4.42
C ARG A 144 -10.33 8.01 4.94
N ILE A 145 -9.16 7.37 4.89
CA ILE A 145 -7.89 7.99 5.30
C ILE A 145 -7.61 9.24 4.47
N VAL A 146 -7.70 9.13 3.15
CA VAL A 146 -7.49 10.27 2.25
C VAL A 146 -8.55 11.36 2.46
N ALA A 147 -9.81 10.99 2.67
CA ALA A 147 -10.88 11.93 2.96
C ALA A 147 -10.65 12.69 4.27
N TYR A 148 -10.14 12.03 5.31
CA TYR A 148 -9.75 12.66 6.56
C TYR A 148 -8.55 13.60 6.37
N LEU A 149 -7.45 13.11 5.81
CA LEU A 149 -6.21 13.87 5.62
C LEU A 149 -6.40 15.08 4.71
N SER A 150 -7.24 14.98 3.68
CA SER A 150 -7.50 16.08 2.75
C SER A 150 -8.27 17.25 3.36
N ARG A 151 -8.81 17.10 4.57
CA ARG A 151 -9.49 18.13 5.33
C ARG A 151 -8.63 18.79 6.40
N GLN A 152 -7.41 18.28 6.59
CA GLN A 152 -6.49 18.84 7.58
C GLN A 152 -5.85 20.12 7.05
N PRO A 153 -5.46 21.05 7.95
CA PRO A 153 -4.76 22.28 7.55
C PRO A 153 -3.48 22.02 6.74
N GLU A 154 -2.80 20.92 7.05
CA GLU A 154 -1.56 20.46 6.42
C GLU A 154 -1.76 19.93 4.99
N TRP A 155 -3.01 19.70 4.55
CA TRP A 155 -3.32 19.21 3.21
C TRP A 155 -2.61 20.00 2.11
N LYS A 156 -2.49 21.29 2.27
CA LYS A 156 -1.82 22.18 1.30
C LYS A 156 -0.35 21.86 1.04
N GLN A 157 0.28 21.10 1.92
CA GLN A 157 1.69 20.71 1.87
C GLN A 157 1.87 19.18 1.95
N MET A 158 0.81 18.42 1.70
CA MET A 158 0.80 16.97 1.86
C MET A 158 0.93 16.28 0.52
N ALA A 159 1.68 15.18 0.50
CA ALA A 159 1.67 14.19 -0.55
C ALA A 159 1.53 12.80 0.08
N ILE A 160 0.61 12.00 -0.45
CA ILE A 160 0.37 10.62 -0.04
C ILE A 160 0.78 9.73 -1.20
N PHE A 161 1.68 8.78 -0.95
CA PHE A 161 2.07 7.76 -1.89
C PHE A 161 1.49 6.43 -1.43
N VAL A 162 0.79 5.75 -2.32
CA VAL A 162 0.21 4.43 -2.06
C VAL A 162 0.85 3.43 -3.01
N THR A 163 1.37 2.36 -2.47
CA THR A 163 1.96 1.27 -3.24
C THR A 163 1.78 -0.04 -2.49
N GLN A 164 1.90 -1.16 -3.18
CA GLN A 164 2.03 -2.46 -2.55
C GLN A 164 3.50 -2.70 -2.19
N ASP A 165 3.74 -3.39 -1.10
CA ASP A 165 5.06 -3.86 -0.68
C ASP A 165 5.50 -5.07 -1.51
N ASP A 166 4.55 -5.95 -1.83
CA ASP A 166 4.72 -7.13 -2.68
C ASP A 166 3.63 -7.16 -3.76
N SER A 167 4.02 -7.39 -4.99
CA SER A 167 3.11 -7.35 -6.14
C SER A 167 2.29 -8.62 -6.34
N GLY A 168 2.52 -9.68 -5.59
CA GLY A 168 1.84 -10.97 -5.75
C GLY A 168 2.00 -11.65 -7.13
N GLY A 169 2.72 -11.10 -8.01
CA GLY A 169 3.25 -11.35 -9.35
C GLY A 169 2.81 -12.51 -10.24
N ASP A 170 1.98 -13.41 -9.77
CA ASP A 170 1.69 -14.68 -10.47
C ASP A 170 0.94 -14.52 -11.79
N ASN A 171 0.26 -13.41 -11.98
CA ASN A 171 -0.53 -13.14 -13.18
C ASN A 171 0.15 -12.17 -14.17
N ASP A 172 1.30 -11.60 -13.82
CA ASP A 172 2.07 -10.75 -14.71
C ASP A 172 3.11 -11.55 -15.47
N SER A 173 2.83 -11.81 -16.74
CA SER A 173 3.73 -12.55 -17.63
C SER A 173 4.89 -11.70 -18.19
N ILE A 174 4.92 -10.41 -17.91
CA ILE A 174 5.98 -9.50 -18.38
C ILE A 174 7.02 -9.27 -17.29
N ASP A 175 6.57 -8.85 -16.10
CA ASP A 175 7.45 -8.61 -14.96
C ASP A 175 6.68 -8.81 -13.67
N ARG A 176 7.05 -9.82 -12.91
CA ARG A 176 6.41 -10.16 -11.62
C ARG A 176 6.63 -9.11 -10.53
N HIS A 177 7.59 -8.21 -10.71
CA HIS A 177 7.88 -7.16 -9.75
C HIS A 177 7.07 -5.89 -10.01
N ARG A 178 6.25 -5.86 -11.07
CA ARG A 178 5.42 -4.69 -11.34
C ARG A 178 4.34 -4.53 -10.30
N SER A 179 4.29 -3.36 -9.73
CA SER A 179 3.23 -2.89 -8.85
C SER A 179 2.77 -1.51 -9.32
N PHE A 180 1.94 -0.86 -8.56
CA PHE A 180 1.48 0.49 -8.85
C PHE A 180 2.01 1.49 -7.83
N VAL A 181 2.00 2.77 -8.17
CA VAL A 181 2.11 3.88 -7.24
C VAL A 181 1.03 4.91 -7.53
N LEU A 182 0.28 5.30 -6.51
CA LEU A 182 -0.62 6.44 -6.58
C LEU A 182 0.04 7.63 -5.89
N CYS A 183 -0.04 8.80 -6.52
CA CYS A 183 0.35 10.06 -5.92
C CYS A 183 -0.90 10.90 -5.67
N ILE A 184 -1.25 11.10 -4.41
CA ILE A 184 -2.44 11.81 -3.98
C ILE A 184 -1.98 13.08 -3.24
N SER A 185 -2.25 14.23 -3.82
CA SER A 185 -1.81 15.52 -3.30
C SER A 185 -2.63 16.64 -3.97
N PRO A 186 -2.77 17.81 -3.34
CA PRO A 186 -3.23 18.99 -4.06
C PRO A 186 -2.36 19.30 -5.29
N TRP A 187 -1.09 18.96 -5.22
CA TRP A 187 -0.09 19.23 -6.26
C TRP A 187 0.06 18.11 -7.27
N ALA A 188 -0.68 17.01 -7.15
CA ALA A 188 -0.64 15.92 -8.12
C ALA A 188 -1.39 16.28 -9.41
N LYS A 189 -0.83 15.90 -10.55
CA LYS A 189 -1.51 15.99 -11.84
C LYS A 189 -2.72 15.06 -11.88
N ARG A 190 -3.88 15.60 -12.18
CA ARG A 190 -5.13 14.83 -12.29
C ARG A 190 -5.19 14.03 -13.58
N GLY A 191 -5.58 12.76 -13.51
CA GLY A 191 -5.71 11.89 -14.67
C GLY A 191 -4.39 11.63 -15.43
N TYR A 192 -3.26 11.84 -14.77
CA TYR A 192 -1.93 11.63 -15.31
C TYR A 192 -1.45 10.20 -15.05
N VAL A 193 -0.83 9.61 -16.06
CA VAL A 193 -0.13 8.34 -15.95
C VAL A 193 1.35 8.60 -16.25
N SER A 194 2.21 8.34 -15.27
CA SER A 194 3.66 8.42 -15.47
C SER A 194 4.15 7.24 -16.33
N HIS A 195 5.07 7.52 -17.24
CA HIS A 195 5.75 6.52 -18.06
C HIS A 195 7.22 6.36 -17.68
N GLN A 196 7.63 6.94 -16.54
CA GLN A 196 8.98 6.75 -16.03
C GLN A 196 9.09 5.40 -15.33
N HIS A 197 10.24 4.75 -15.52
CA HIS A 197 10.57 3.58 -14.70
C HIS A 197 10.81 4.03 -13.26
N THR A 198 10.04 3.49 -12.34
CA THR A 198 10.09 3.81 -10.91
C THR A 198 10.10 2.52 -10.07
N SER A 199 10.46 2.65 -8.82
CA SER A 199 10.48 1.59 -7.83
C SER A 199 10.16 2.16 -6.44
N ILE A 200 10.12 1.32 -5.42
CA ILE A 200 10.00 1.77 -4.03
C ILE A 200 11.10 2.79 -3.69
N MET A 201 12.30 2.63 -4.26
CA MET A 201 13.39 3.61 -4.09
C MET A 201 13.04 4.99 -4.63
N SER A 202 12.23 5.04 -5.68
CA SER A 202 11.75 6.31 -6.24
C SER A 202 10.81 7.05 -5.30
N ILE A 203 9.96 6.31 -4.60
CA ILE A 203 9.09 6.86 -3.55
C ILE A 203 9.94 7.41 -2.41
N ILE A 204 10.88 6.62 -1.90
CA ILE A 204 11.78 7.02 -0.80
C ILE A 204 12.61 8.23 -1.18
N ARG A 205 13.20 8.25 -2.37
CA ARG A 205 13.93 9.42 -2.87
C ARG A 205 13.04 10.67 -2.91
N THR A 206 11.82 10.53 -3.37
CA THR A 206 10.86 11.64 -3.42
C THR A 206 10.55 12.14 -2.03
N ILE A 207 10.31 11.25 -1.06
CA ILE A 207 10.10 11.61 0.36
C ILE A 207 11.30 12.39 0.90
N TYR A 208 12.54 11.92 0.67
CA TYR A 208 13.73 12.63 1.12
C TYR A 208 13.84 14.02 0.50
N ARG A 209 13.58 14.16 -0.80
CA ARG A 209 13.58 15.46 -1.47
C ARG A 209 12.53 16.41 -0.94
N LEU A 210 11.32 15.94 -0.67
CA LEU A 210 10.24 16.74 -0.08
C LEU A 210 10.60 17.26 1.32
N HIS A 211 11.41 16.51 2.05
CA HIS A 211 11.92 16.91 3.37
C HIS A 211 13.27 17.65 3.34
N GLY A 212 13.87 17.83 2.17
CA GLY A 212 15.19 18.45 2.04
C GLY A 212 16.34 17.59 2.56
N LEU A 213 16.15 16.26 2.60
CA LEU A 213 17.15 15.31 3.02
C LEU A 213 18.02 14.84 1.85
N PRO A 214 19.31 14.60 2.07
CA PRO A 214 20.15 13.94 1.08
C PRO A 214 19.77 12.46 0.94
N PRO A 215 20.22 11.76 -0.11
CA PRO A 215 20.11 10.32 -0.19
C PRO A 215 20.77 9.63 1.00
N ASN A 216 20.20 8.49 1.41
CA ASN A 216 20.72 7.67 2.51
C ASN A 216 21.73 6.62 2.02
N ASN A 217 21.55 6.16 0.79
CA ASN A 217 22.41 5.14 0.20
C ASN A 217 22.43 5.27 -1.34
N LEU A 218 23.18 4.37 -2.00
CA LEU A 218 23.33 4.39 -3.44
C LEU A 218 22.01 4.06 -4.18
N TYR A 219 21.19 3.20 -3.61
CA TYR A 219 19.94 2.77 -4.27
C TYR A 219 18.95 3.93 -4.41
N ASP A 220 18.70 4.67 -3.33
CA ASP A 220 17.86 5.85 -3.39
C ASP A 220 18.52 7.01 -4.14
N ALA A 221 19.86 7.13 -4.08
CA ALA A 221 20.59 8.17 -4.79
C ALA A 221 20.49 8.04 -6.32
N THR A 222 20.41 6.82 -6.84
CA THR A 222 20.40 6.54 -8.29
C THR A 222 18.98 6.33 -8.85
N ALA A 223 17.97 6.13 -8.00
CA ALA A 223 16.60 5.98 -8.44
C ALA A 223 16.07 7.26 -9.11
N ASN A 224 15.15 7.14 -10.04
CA ASN A 224 14.34 8.28 -10.48
C ASN A 224 13.44 8.74 -9.32
N ASP A 225 13.04 10.01 -9.31
CA ASP A 225 12.00 10.47 -8.39
C ASP A 225 10.63 10.59 -9.11
N LEU A 226 9.61 10.93 -8.34
CA LEU A 226 8.23 11.05 -8.83
C LEU A 226 7.86 12.50 -9.18
N SER A 227 8.84 13.36 -9.45
CA SER A 227 8.59 14.79 -9.71
C SER A 227 7.70 15.04 -10.93
N ASP A 228 7.71 14.15 -11.91
CA ASP A 228 6.85 14.21 -13.08
C ASP A 228 5.35 14.08 -12.77
N MET A 229 4.98 13.54 -11.61
CA MET A 229 3.60 13.41 -11.15
C MET A 229 3.02 14.73 -10.60
N PHE A 230 3.85 15.75 -10.35
CA PHE A 230 3.44 17.00 -9.73
C PHE A 230 3.19 18.12 -10.74
N THR A 231 2.41 19.11 -10.32
CA THR A 231 2.03 20.30 -11.10
C THR A 231 2.22 21.58 -10.26
N GLU A 232 2.41 22.71 -10.93
CA GLU A 232 2.45 24.05 -10.32
C GLU A 232 1.04 24.63 -10.10
N ARG A 233 -0.02 23.94 -10.50
CA ARG A 233 -1.40 24.38 -10.38
C ARG A 233 -2.15 23.44 -9.43
N PRO A 234 -2.11 23.72 -8.10
CA PRO A 234 -2.72 22.85 -7.11
C PRO A 234 -4.24 22.93 -7.14
N ASP A 235 -4.86 21.80 -6.79
CA ASP A 235 -6.28 21.70 -6.46
C ASP A 235 -6.43 21.28 -4.99
N PHE A 236 -6.83 22.22 -4.15
CA PHE A 236 -6.97 22.02 -2.71
C PHE A 236 -8.31 21.42 -2.29
N SER A 237 -9.16 21.06 -3.24
CA SER A 237 -10.43 20.41 -2.95
C SER A 237 -10.21 19.12 -2.14
N PRO A 238 -11.03 18.90 -1.09
CA PRO A 238 -10.93 17.67 -0.30
C PRO A 238 -11.45 16.49 -1.09
N TYR A 239 -10.92 15.32 -0.76
CA TYR A 239 -11.45 14.05 -1.26
C TYR A 239 -12.66 13.58 -0.44
N PHE A 240 -13.46 12.72 -1.04
CA PHE A 240 -14.58 12.04 -0.40
C PHE A 240 -14.42 10.53 -0.62
N ALA A 241 -14.58 9.77 0.45
CA ALA A 241 -14.64 8.32 0.33
C ALA A 241 -15.88 7.93 -0.47
N VAL A 242 -15.71 7.06 -1.44
CA VAL A 242 -16.81 6.47 -2.20
C VAL A 242 -17.22 5.17 -1.49
N PRO A 243 -18.49 4.95 -1.19
CA PRO A 243 -18.94 3.69 -0.61
C PRO A 243 -18.60 2.50 -1.51
N SER A 244 -18.22 1.39 -0.91
CA SER A 244 -18.00 0.14 -1.64
C SER A 244 -19.30 -0.34 -2.31
N ASP A 245 -19.17 -1.06 -3.40
CA ASP A 245 -20.30 -1.72 -4.05
C ASP A 245 -20.91 -2.75 -3.08
N PRO A 246 -22.17 -2.61 -2.65
CA PRO A 246 -22.78 -3.51 -1.67
C PRO A 246 -22.86 -4.95 -2.18
N ARG A 247 -22.78 -5.19 -3.47
CA ARG A 247 -22.85 -6.54 -4.06
C ARG A 247 -21.69 -7.43 -3.61
N VAL A 248 -20.51 -6.87 -3.36
CA VAL A 248 -19.36 -7.65 -2.88
C VAL A 248 -19.50 -8.14 -1.43
N PHE A 249 -20.56 -7.71 -0.72
CA PHE A 249 -20.87 -8.11 0.65
C PHE A 249 -22.21 -8.87 0.77
N LYS A 250 -22.89 -9.16 -0.35
CA LYS A 250 -24.22 -9.78 -0.40
C LYS A 250 -24.23 -11.01 -1.29
N PRO A 251 -23.81 -12.17 -0.77
CA PRO A 251 -23.74 -13.41 -1.56
C PRO A 251 -25.08 -13.86 -2.13
N GLU A 252 -26.19 -13.50 -1.50
CA GLU A 252 -27.56 -13.81 -1.96
C GLU A 252 -27.97 -13.06 -3.23
N ASP A 253 -27.37 -11.89 -3.46
CA ASP A 253 -27.69 -11.01 -4.61
C ASP A 253 -26.63 -11.08 -5.72
N THR A 254 -25.57 -11.83 -5.51
CA THR A 254 -24.41 -11.83 -6.41
C THR A 254 -23.92 -13.21 -6.75
N PHE A 255 -23.28 -13.24 -7.86
CA PHE A 255 -22.62 -14.40 -8.42
C PHE A 255 -21.10 -14.23 -8.29
N ASP A 256 -20.44 -15.19 -7.66
CA ASP A 256 -18.99 -15.22 -7.62
C ASP A 256 -18.44 -15.85 -8.92
N PRO A 257 -17.79 -15.06 -9.78
CA PRO A 257 -17.23 -15.61 -11.02
C PRO A 257 -16.06 -16.56 -10.79
N THR A 258 -15.54 -16.64 -9.56
CA THR A 258 -14.45 -17.56 -9.18
C THR A 258 -14.96 -18.83 -8.51
N ASP A 259 -16.29 -18.94 -8.24
CA ASP A 259 -16.89 -20.15 -7.68
C ASP A 259 -16.66 -21.33 -8.65
N PRO A 260 -15.98 -22.39 -8.23
CA PRO A 260 -15.71 -23.55 -9.09
C PRO A 260 -16.99 -24.28 -9.57
N LYS A 261 -18.17 -24.01 -8.97
CA LYS A 261 -19.47 -24.50 -9.45
C LYS A 261 -19.88 -23.84 -10.77
N PHE A 262 -19.32 -22.70 -11.11
CA PHE A 262 -19.54 -22.08 -12.39
C PHE A 262 -18.43 -22.50 -13.33
N GLU A 263 -18.72 -23.52 -14.12
CA GLU A 263 -17.89 -23.78 -15.30
C GLU A 263 -17.86 -22.49 -16.12
N ARG A 264 -16.77 -21.75 -16.00
CA ARG A 264 -16.45 -20.75 -17.02
C ARG A 264 -16.46 -21.52 -18.33
N ARG A 265 -17.42 -21.29 -19.20
CA ARG A 265 -17.17 -21.45 -20.60
C ARG A 265 -15.97 -20.56 -20.89
N ARG A 266 -14.77 -21.14 -20.79
CA ARG A 266 -13.63 -20.51 -21.40
C ARG A 266 -14.11 -20.21 -22.80
N SER A 267 -14.29 -18.94 -23.13
CA SER A 267 -14.28 -18.58 -24.53
C SER A 267 -12.92 -19.11 -24.98
N GLU A 268 -12.93 -20.22 -25.67
CA GLU A 268 -11.81 -20.61 -26.50
C GLU A 268 -11.73 -19.54 -27.59
N GLY A 269 -11.37 -18.31 -27.18
CA GLY A 269 -10.82 -17.35 -28.10
C GLY A 269 -9.64 -18.05 -28.77
N PRO A 270 -9.34 -17.75 -30.00
CA PRO A 270 -8.22 -18.38 -30.68
C PRO A 270 -7.02 -18.24 -29.76
N GLN A 271 -6.52 -19.39 -29.26
CA GLN A 271 -5.26 -19.42 -28.53
C GLN A 271 -4.25 -18.78 -29.46
N THR A 272 -3.81 -17.60 -29.09
CA THR A 272 -2.73 -16.92 -29.82
C THR A 272 -1.50 -17.79 -29.62
N LYS A 273 -1.19 -18.62 -30.59
CA LYS A 273 0.00 -19.46 -30.62
C LYS A 273 1.23 -18.59 -30.91
N LEU A 274 1.40 -17.50 -30.17
CA LEU A 274 2.53 -16.57 -30.38
C LEU A 274 3.89 -17.23 -30.13
N ASP A 275 3.90 -18.36 -29.41
CA ASP A 275 5.10 -19.18 -29.19
C ASP A 275 5.30 -20.25 -30.29
N ASP A 276 4.40 -20.36 -31.25
CA ASP A 276 4.49 -21.26 -32.38
C ASP A 276 5.12 -20.51 -33.58
N PRO A 277 6.36 -20.85 -33.99
CA PRO A 277 7.05 -20.15 -35.07
C PRO A 277 6.28 -20.18 -36.38
N GLU A 278 5.60 -21.30 -36.72
CA GLU A 278 4.81 -21.43 -37.97
C GLU A 278 3.58 -20.54 -37.93
N PHE A 279 2.96 -20.36 -36.76
CA PHE A 279 1.84 -19.42 -36.62
C PHE A 279 2.29 -17.96 -36.78
N VAL A 280 3.43 -17.60 -36.16
CA VAL A 280 3.99 -16.23 -36.28
C VAL A 280 4.38 -15.92 -37.72
N GLU A 281 4.94 -16.88 -38.46
CA GLU A 281 5.29 -16.73 -39.84
C GLU A 281 4.05 -16.57 -40.73
N SER A 282 2.97 -17.31 -40.42
CA SER A 282 1.68 -17.16 -41.12
C SER A 282 1.02 -15.79 -40.94
N LEU A 283 1.36 -15.05 -39.89
CA LEU A 283 0.89 -13.68 -39.68
C LEU A 283 1.67 -12.68 -40.53
N ARG A 284 2.98 -12.89 -40.74
CA ARG A 284 3.83 -12.06 -41.60
C ARG A 284 3.40 -12.16 -43.06
N ASP A 285 3.12 -13.36 -43.53
CA ASP A 285 2.65 -13.59 -44.91
C ASP A 285 1.29 -12.91 -45.25
N LYS A 286 0.49 -12.59 -44.24
CA LYS A 286 -0.78 -11.90 -44.39
C LYS A 286 -0.62 -10.38 -44.50
N ASP A 287 0.42 -9.81 -43.94
CA ASP A 287 0.69 -8.38 -44.00
C ASP A 287 1.43 -8.00 -45.28
N GLU A 288 2.20 -8.91 -45.89
CA GLU A 288 2.86 -8.70 -47.17
C GLU A 288 1.90 -8.80 -48.41
N LYS A 289 0.69 -9.29 -48.21
CA LYS A 289 -0.35 -9.43 -49.25
C LYS A 289 -1.43 -8.36 -49.22
N LYS A 290 -1.26 -7.34 -48.39
CA LYS A 290 -2.07 -6.09 -48.39
C LYS A 290 -1.28 -4.94 -48.96
#